data_d6b68c2fd19f976024d94873550396af
#
_entry.id   d6b68c2fd19f976024d94873550396af
#
_cell.length_a   1.000
_cell.length_b   1.000
_cell.length_c   1.000
_cell.angle_alpha   90.00
_cell.angle_beta   90.00
_cell.angle_gamma   90.00
#
_symmetry.space_group_name_H-M   'P 1'
#
loop_
_entity.id
_entity.type
_entity.pdbx_description
1 polymer ?
#
loop_
_entity_poly.entity_id
_entity_poly.type
_entity_poly.pdbx_seq_one_letter_code
_entity_poly.pdbx_strand_id
1 'polypeptide(L)'
;MNEFQDYKREWIEYMNDIRPDLSIQSRKLYAHQLNLIAYSNDIFHFDFNALKFITRITNKAMRNKTLDFITLYGSDQTKNQRLSAIRSVLDANKNTLDEKKYNNLIVLLKTVGEKLRYNISQTAGTNIKTKDEEENMKATWDELNQFAINYDYDLQNKLILNLLLNNYITVDDIKYYVLLRVTEYATLHIWTHKKKPPSNKINYIWLHQNQLYIQHSKTTGGIRHVGNTKVEQPSNKIYAISENIKNMVTTFIKKNKIKNDEPLFDLNTAQFSSLLKNLLKQFGNNMNSTMLRKIYENRKIDHSLNANQMYELNKNVDHSMAIAATFYSKKD
;
A
#
# COMPACT_ATOMS: atom_id res chain seq x y z
N MET A 1 -5.00 32.70 8.24
CA MET A 1 -4.29 31.52 7.75
C MET A 1 -4.15 30.53 8.90
N ASN A 2 -4.24 29.25 8.67
CA ASN A 2 -4.24 28.26 9.75
C ASN A 2 -2.80 27.83 10.02
N GLU A 3 -2.20 28.29 11.11
CA GLU A 3 -0.80 28.00 11.52
C GLU A 3 -0.44 26.52 11.40
N PHE A 4 -1.38 25.63 11.72
CA PHE A 4 -1.17 24.19 11.57
C PHE A 4 -0.85 23.77 10.12
N GLN A 5 -1.46 24.41 9.13
CA GLN A 5 -1.23 24.09 7.71
C GLN A 5 0.11 24.69 7.21
N ASP A 6 0.48 25.85 7.73
CA ASP A 6 1.75 26.50 7.37
C ASP A 6 2.93 25.67 7.91
N TYR A 7 2.90 25.25 9.16
CA TYR A 7 3.92 24.36 9.73
C TYR A 7 3.98 23.00 9.05
N LYS A 8 2.84 22.47 8.62
CA LYS A 8 2.81 21.22 7.85
C LYS A 8 3.54 21.37 6.53
N ARG A 9 3.44 22.51 5.83
CA ARG A 9 4.17 22.80 4.59
C ARG A 9 5.68 22.84 4.84
N GLU A 10 6.12 23.55 5.87
CA GLU A 10 7.53 23.63 6.26
C GLU A 10 8.11 22.23 6.59
N TRP A 11 7.34 21.38 7.30
CA TRP A 11 7.75 20.00 7.54
C TRP A 11 7.87 19.18 6.26
N ILE A 12 7.00 19.41 5.25
CA ILE A 12 7.09 18.71 3.96
C ILE A 12 8.37 19.13 3.22
N GLU A 13 8.67 20.43 3.17
CA GLU A 13 9.87 20.94 2.55
C GLU A 13 11.12 20.38 3.23
N TYR A 14 11.18 20.46 4.54
CA TYR A 14 12.27 19.87 5.32
C TYR A 14 12.44 18.36 5.10
N MET A 15 11.36 17.59 5.06
CA MET A 15 11.41 16.15 4.76
C MET A 15 11.86 15.85 3.33
N ASN A 16 11.57 16.74 2.37
CA ASN A 16 12.08 16.60 1.02
C ASN A 16 13.61 16.71 0.96
N ASP A 17 14.18 17.58 1.78
CA ASP A 17 15.63 17.82 1.82
C ASP A 17 16.36 16.67 2.55
N ILE A 18 15.87 16.26 3.71
CA ILE A 18 16.58 15.27 4.54
C ILE A 18 16.32 13.81 4.16
N ARG A 19 15.23 13.51 3.46
CA ARG A 19 14.83 12.15 3.06
C ARG A 19 14.38 12.06 1.60
N PRO A 20 15.21 12.47 0.64
CA PRO A 20 14.91 12.33 -0.79
C PRO A 20 14.75 10.87 -1.24
N ASP A 21 15.31 9.91 -0.46
CA ASP A 21 15.20 8.47 -0.65
C ASP A 21 13.79 7.91 -0.44
N LEU A 22 12.94 8.60 0.30
CA LEU A 22 11.56 8.19 0.54
C LEU A 22 10.61 8.64 -0.57
N SER A 23 9.52 7.90 -0.76
CA SER A 23 8.44 8.34 -1.64
C SER A 23 7.84 9.66 -1.17
N ILE A 24 7.32 10.47 -2.10
CA ILE A 24 6.63 11.74 -1.79
C ILE A 24 5.51 11.52 -0.74
N GLN A 25 4.78 10.42 -0.84
CA GLN A 25 3.71 10.09 0.10
C GLN A 25 4.24 9.79 1.50
N SER A 26 5.34 9.05 1.61
CA SER A 26 6.00 8.77 2.90
C SER A 26 6.53 10.05 3.53
N ARG A 27 7.13 10.96 2.76
CA ARG A 27 7.60 12.26 3.25
C ARG A 27 6.45 13.12 3.77
N LYS A 28 5.34 13.22 3.02
CA LYS A 28 4.12 13.93 3.46
C LYS A 28 3.53 13.32 4.74
N LEU A 29 3.55 11.99 4.86
CA LEU A 29 3.07 11.30 6.06
C LEU A 29 3.96 11.63 7.27
N TYR A 30 5.29 11.54 7.12
CA TYR A 30 6.22 11.87 8.19
C TYR A 30 6.13 13.35 8.62
N ALA A 31 6.04 14.25 7.66
CA ALA A 31 5.80 15.67 7.90
C ALA A 31 4.51 15.91 8.71
N HIS A 32 3.43 15.22 8.35
CA HIS A 32 2.17 15.29 9.10
C HIS A 32 2.32 14.79 10.54
N GLN A 33 3.01 13.65 10.76
CA GLN A 33 3.22 13.11 12.11
C GLN A 33 4.11 14.04 12.96
N LEU A 34 5.16 14.62 12.37
CA LEU A 34 6.02 15.59 13.05
C LEU A 34 5.24 16.85 13.44
N ASN A 35 4.40 17.36 12.54
CA ASN A 35 3.54 18.50 12.79
C ASN A 35 2.57 18.24 13.96
N LEU A 36 1.94 17.06 14.00
CA LEU A 36 1.08 16.66 15.11
C LEU A 36 1.83 16.60 16.44
N ILE A 37 3.04 16.03 16.45
CA ILE A 37 3.86 15.93 17.65
C ILE A 37 4.28 17.33 18.13
N ALA A 38 4.68 18.18 17.23
CA ALA A 38 5.09 19.54 17.55
C ALA A 38 3.93 20.37 18.09
N TYR A 39 2.77 20.28 17.45
CA TYR A 39 1.56 20.97 17.87
C TYR A 39 1.05 20.50 19.24
N SER A 40 1.01 19.18 19.47
CA SER A 40 0.56 18.62 20.75
C SER A 40 1.47 18.92 21.96
N ASN A 41 2.69 19.34 21.70
CA ASN A 41 3.68 19.67 22.74
C ASN A 41 3.96 21.18 22.87
N ASP A 42 3.16 22.04 22.24
CA ASP A 42 3.38 23.50 22.22
C ASP A 42 4.82 23.88 21.81
N ILE A 43 5.40 23.12 20.86
CA ILE A 43 6.80 23.32 20.47
C ILE A 43 6.93 24.49 19.49
N PHE A 44 5.84 24.89 18.85
CA PHE A 44 5.82 26.00 17.90
C PHE A 44 5.08 27.19 18.47
N HIS A 45 5.82 28.24 18.73
CA HIS A 45 5.21 29.52 19.04
C HIS A 45 5.70 30.62 18.12
N PHE A 46 6.15 30.49 16.93
CA PHE A 46 6.40 31.61 16.02
C PHE A 46 7.30 31.31 14.82
N ASP A 47 8.27 30.36 14.89
CA ASP A 47 9.16 30.07 13.77
C ASP A 47 9.39 28.57 13.61
N PHE A 48 9.22 28.06 12.37
CA PHE A 48 9.60 26.69 12.04
C PHE A 48 11.11 26.52 12.20
N ASN A 49 11.53 25.61 13.07
CA ASN A 49 12.92 25.25 13.24
C ASN A 49 13.08 23.80 13.68
N ALA A 50 13.46 22.92 12.75
CA ALA A 50 13.64 21.50 13.02
C ALA A 50 14.69 21.21 14.07
N LEU A 51 15.79 21.98 14.12
CA LEU A 51 16.82 21.86 15.14
C LEU A 51 16.29 22.23 16.53
N LYS A 52 15.50 23.31 16.63
CA LYS A 52 14.84 23.72 17.88
C LYS A 52 13.86 22.66 18.37
N PHE A 53 13.10 22.04 17.46
CA PHE A 53 12.24 20.90 17.77
C PHE A 53 13.03 19.75 18.38
N ILE A 54 14.12 19.33 17.74
CA ILE A 54 14.96 18.22 18.20
C ILE A 54 15.61 18.56 19.55
N THR A 55 16.15 19.76 19.69
CA THR A 55 16.77 20.22 20.94
C THR A 55 15.77 20.18 22.10
N ARG A 56 14.52 20.54 21.84
CA ARG A 56 13.45 20.45 22.86
C ARG A 56 13.10 19.01 23.23
N ILE A 57 12.94 18.11 22.27
CA ILE A 57 12.64 16.70 22.57
C ILE A 57 13.82 15.95 23.23
N THR A 58 15.02 16.47 23.20
CA THR A 58 16.14 15.96 24.00
C THR A 58 16.06 16.36 25.48
N ASN A 59 15.31 17.40 25.83
CA ASN A 59 15.01 17.74 27.20
C ASN A 59 14.13 16.68 27.87
N LYS A 60 14.42 16.29 29.12
CA LYS A 60 13.74 15.16 29.79
C LYS A 60 12.21 15.34 29.88
N ALA A 61 11.73 16.51 30.23
CA ALA A 61 10.29 16.78 30.38
C ALA A 61 9.56 16.72 29.05
N MET A 62 10.07 17.37 27.99
CA MET A 62 9.49 17.39 26.68
C MET A 62 9.59 16.03 25.99
N ARG A 63 10.69 15.30 26.23
CA ARG A 63 10.86 13.92 25.77
C ARG A 63 9.76 13.00 26.32
N ASN A 64 9.48 13.06 27.61
CA ASN A 64 8.43 12.26 28.21
C ASN A 64 7.06 12.60 27.61
N LYS A 65 6.70 13.88 27.49
CA LYS A 65 5.47 14.31 26.81
C LYS A 65 5.38 13.76 25.36
N THR A 66 6.48 13.84 24.63
CA THR A 66 6.55 13.33 23.24
C THR A 66 6.36 11.82 23.20
N LEU A 67 6.98 11.08 24.11
CA LEU A 67 6.84 9.64 24.21
C LEU A 67 5.42 9.23 24.60
N ASP A 68 4.81 9.93 25.55
CA ASP A 68 3.42 9.73 25.95
C ASP A 68 2.48 9.95 24.76
N PHE A 69 2.66 11.03 24.00
CA PHE A 69 1.87 11.27 22.79
C PHE A 69 2.04 10.16 21.75
N ILE A 70 3.27 9.67 21.56
CA ILE A 70 3.56 8.59 20.62
C ILE A 70 2.91 7.27 21.07
N THR A 71 2.97 6.96 22.36
CA THR A 71 2.61 5.64 22.90
C THR A 71 1.16 5.52 23.29
N LEU A 72 0.48 6.61 23.66
CA LEU A 72 -0.90 6.57 24.15
C LEU A 72 -1.95 6.69 23.00
N TYR A 73 -1.63 7.38 21.92
CA TYR A 73 -2.62 7.71 20.90
C TYR A 73 -2.39 7.01 19.56
N GLY A 74 -3.45 6.44 19.01
CA GLY A 74 -3.47 5.81 17.69
C GLY A 74 -3.10 4.32 17.70
N SER A 75 -3.21 3.68 16.54
CA SER A 75 -2.81 2.28 16.35
C SER A 75 -1.28 2.12 16.48
N ASP A 76 -0.82 0.92 16.77
CA ASP A 76 0.62 0.63 16.88
C ASP A 76 1.36 0.93 15.57
N GLN A 77 0.71 0.77 14.44
CA GLN A 77 1.25 1.20 13.14
C GLN A 77 1.44 2.72 13.07
N THR A 78 0.46 3.52 13.54
CA THR A 78 0.57 4.99 13.60
C THR A 78 1.67 5.42 14.56
N LYS A 79 1.77 4.77 15.72
CA LYS A 79 2.84 5.00 16.71
C LYS A 79 4.22 4.73 16.10
N ASN A 80 4.38 3.61 15.39
CA ASN A 80 5.63 3.27 14.70
C ASN A 80 6.00 4.27 13.58
N GLN A 81 5.01 4.82 12.87
CA GLN A 81 5.23 5.89 11.88
C GLN A 81 5.75 7.18 12.55
N ARG A 82 5.21 7.57 13.70
CA ARG A 82 5.69 8.72 14.49
C ARG A 82 7.14 8.54 14.93
N LEU A 83 7.48 7.35 15.45
CA LEU A 83 8.86 7.03 15.81
C LEU A 83 9.80 7.12 14.60
N SER A 84 9.39 6.60 13.45
CA SER A 84 10.19 6.66 12.23
C SER A 84 10.39 8.10 11.74
N ALA A 85 9.37 8.95 11.84
CA ALA A 85 9.46 10.35 11.50
C ALA A 85 10.46 11.10 12.39
N ILE A 86 10.38 10.94 13.72
CA ILE A 86 11.34 11.54 14.67
C ILE A 86 12.76 11.05 14.40
N ARG A 87 12.95 9.75 14.18
CA ARG A 87 14.29 9.19 13.89
C ARG A 87 14.88 9.79 12.62
N SER A 88 14.09 9.99 11.58
CA SER A 88 14.56 10.63 10.34
C SER A 88 15.12 12.03 10.60
N VAL A 89 14.44 12.83 11.43
CA VAL A 89 14.90 14.19 11.79
C VAL A 89 16.13 14.15 12.71
N LEU A 90 16.18 13.21 13.65
CA LEU A 90 17.35 13.02 14.52
C LEU A 90 18.59 12.61 13.73
N ASP A 91 18.44 11.65 12.82
CA ASP A 91 19.56 11.15 12.01
C ASP A 91 20.12 12.25 11.11
N ALA A 92 19.26 13.09 10.53
CA ALA A 92 19.67 14.23 9.70
C ALA A 92 20.42 15.31 10.50
N ASN A 93 20.14 15.44 11.79
CA ASN A 93 20.78 16.43 12.67
C ASN A 93 21.80 15.84 13.64
N LYS A 94 22.26 14.62 13.41
CA LYS A 94 23.17 13.91 14.31
C LYS A 94 24.41 14.73 14.64
N ASN A 95 25.01 15.39 13.65
CA ASN A 95 26.27 16.14 13.83
C ASN A 95 26.09 17.49 14.54
N THR A 96 24.85 17.96 14.72
CA THR A 96 24.54 19.22 15.38
C THR A 96 24.09 19.04 16.85
N LEU A 97 23.90 17.78 17.25
CA LEU A 97 23.45 17.43 18.61
C LEU A 97 24.61 16.97 19.48
N ASP A 98 24.49 17.19 20.77
CA ASP A 98 25.34 16.55 21.76
C ASP A 98 25.25 15.03 21.64
N GLU A 99 26.39 14.35 21.47
CA GLU A 99 26.47 12.91 21.19
C GLU A 99 25.77 12.07 22.28
N LYS A 100 25.92 12.41 23.52
CA LYS A 100 25.31 11.70 24.66
C LYS A 100 23.80 11.84 24.64
N LYS A 101 23.28 13.03 24.34
CA LYS A 101 21.83 13.29 24.22
C LYS A 101 21.25 12.56 23.01
N TYR A 102 21.94 12.59 21.86
CA TYR A 102 21.54 11.86 20.67
C TYR A 102 21.45 10.36 20.94
N ASN A 103 22.52 9.77 21.49
CA ASN A 103 22.57 8.33 21.75
C ASN A 103 21.50 7.88 22.75
N ASN A 104 21.28 8.63 23.83
CA ASN A 104 20.23 8.34 24.81
C ASN A 104 18.83 8.34 24.17
N LEU A 105 18.55 9.31 23.32
CA LEU A 105 17.25 9.40 22.65
C LEU A 105 17.06 8.29 21.61
N ILE A 106 18.09 7.98 20.83
CA ILE A 106 18.05 6.87 19.83
C ILE A 106 17.83 5.52 20.51
N VAL A 107 18.53 5.25 21.62
CA VAL A 107 18.32 4.00 22.37
C VAL A 107 16.86 3.89 22.85
N LEU A 108 16.34 4.97 23.43
CA LEU A 108 14.97 5.01 23.92
C LEU A 108 13.95 4.79 22.80
N LEU A 109 14.11 5.47 21.64
CA LEU A 109 13.22 5.30 20.49
C LEU A 109 13.33 3.91 19.87
N LYS A 110 14.51 3.29 19.90
CA LYS A 110 14.68 1.89 19.48
C LYS A 110 13.91 0.94 20.37
N THR A 111 14.04 1.05 21.69
CA THR A 111 13.34 0.21 22.67
C THR A 111 11.82 0.30 22.51
N VAL A 112 11.28 1.52 22.39
CA VAL A 112 9.84 1.72 22.15
C VAL A 112 9.43 1.12 20.80
N GLY A 113 10.22 1.32 19.75
CA GLY A 113 9.95 0.77 18.42
C GLY A 113 10.00 -0.75 18.36
N GLU A 114 10.87 -1.38 19.13
CA GLU A 114 10.94 -2.85 19.25
C GLU A 114 9.69 -3.41 19.93
N LYS A 115 9.25 -2.79 21.02
CA LYS A 115 8.01 -3.16 21.70
C LYS A 115 6.79 -3.03 20.79
N LEU A 116 6.69 -1.92 20.04
CA LEU A 116 5.58 -1.73 19.10
C LEU A 116 5.62 -2.75 17.94
N ARG A 117 6.79 -3.04 17.40
CA ARG A 117 6.95 -4.08 16.35
C ARG A 117 6.60 -5.46 16.88
N TYR A 118 7.01 -5.77 18.11
CA TYR A 118 6.61 -7.03 18.76
C TYR A 118 5.09 -7.13 18.88
N ASN A 119 4.41 -6.08 19.37
CA ASN A 119 2.94 -6.07 19.48
C ASN A 119 2.28 -6.23 18.11
N ILE A 120 2.76 -5.50 17.08
CA ILE A 120 2.26 -5.62 15.70
C ILE A 120 2.45 -7.05 15.19
N SER A 121 3.61 -7.67 15.45
CA SER A 121 3.89 -9.05 15.02
C SER A 121 3.00 -10.06 15.74
N GLN A 122 2.75 -9.87 17.03
CA GLN A 122 1.83 -10.72 17.80
C GLN A 122 0.41 -10.64 17.24
N THR A 123 -0.10 -9.41 17.02
CA THR A 123 -1.43 -9.20 16.44
C THR A 123 -1.54 -9.77 15.03
N ALA A 124 -0.52 -9.57 14.19
CA ALA A 124 -0.48 -10.14 12.84
C ALA A 124 -0.34 -11.66 12.85
N GLY A 125 0.46 -12.21 13.80
CA GLY A 125 0.71 -13.66 13.91
C GLY A 125 -0.43 -14.49 14.50
N THR A 126 -1.45 -13.87 15.10
CA THR A 126 -2.60 -14.60 15.68
C THR A 126 -3.54 -15.18 14.63
N ASN A 127 -3.45 -14.76 13.37
CA ASN A 127 -4.41 -15.14 12.31
C ASN A 127 -5.89 -14.89 12.68
N ILE A 128 -6.17 -14.03 13.67
CA ILE A 128 -7.52 -13.65 14.09
C ILE A 128 -7.92 -12.40 13.30
N LYS A 129 -9.15 -12.36 12.82
CA LYS A 129 -9.72 -11.18 12.16
C LYS A 129 -9.78 -10.01 13.15
N THR A 130 -9.42 -8.82 12.68
CA THR A 130 -9.72 -7.58 13.40
C THR A 130 -11.20 -7.25 13.26
N LYS A 131 -11.76 -6.39 14.13
CA LYS A 131 -13.16 -5.94 14.00
C LYS A 131 -13.47 -5.35 12.61
N ASP A 132 -12.57 -4.57 12.04
CA ASP A 132 -12.71 -4.02 10.69
C ASP A 132 -12.73 -5.14 9.62
N GLU A 133 -11.93 -6.18 9.80
CA GLU A 133 -11.93 -7.36 8.94
C GLU A 133 -13.22 -8.17 9.11
N GLU A 134 -13.69 -8.38 10.33
CA GLU A 134 -14.96 -9.06 10.60
C GLU A 134 -16.16 -8.35 9.94
N GLU A 135 -16.19 -7.04 10.00
CA GLU A 135 -17.25 -6.23 9.38
C GLU A 135 -17.19 -6.24 7.84
N ASN A 136 -15.99 -6.27 7.26
CA ASN A 136 -15.76 -6.12 5.82
C ASN A 136 -15.47 -7.44 5.08
N MET A 137 -15.26 -8.56 5.79
CA MET A 137 -15.02 -9.88 5.19
C MET A 137 -16.26 -10.80 5.27
N LYS A 138 -17.47 -10.24 5.36
CA LYS A 138 -18.72 -11.03 5.37
C LYS A 138 -19.06 -11.57 3.99
N ALA A 139 -18.68 -10.83 2.94
CA ALA A 139 -18.90 -11.28 1.57
C ALA A 139 -17.94 -12.42 1.22
N THR A 140 -18.46 -13.43 0.56
CA THR A 140 -17.67 -14.49 -0.04
C THR A 140 -17.05 -14.03 -1.37
N TRP A 141 -15.99 -14.69 -1.80
CA TRP A 141 -15.39 -14.40 -3.10
C TRP A 141 -16.38 -14.64 -4.26
N ASP A 142 -17.22 -15.65 -4.13
CA ASP A 142 -18.20 -15.99 -5.16
C ASP A 142 -19.32 -14.97 -5.29
N GLU A 143 -19.79 -14.39 -4.19
CA GLU A 143 -20.75 -13.26 -4.22
C GLU A 143 -20.16 -12.04 -4.92
N LEU A 144 -18.91 -11.69 -4.60
CA LEU A 144 -18.20 -10.58 -5.24
C LEU A 144 -18.01 -10.83 -6.75
N ASN A 145 -17.66 -12.05 -7.10
CA ASN A 145 -17.46 -12.48 -8.48
C ASN A 145 -18.78 -12.42 -9.29
N GLN A 146 -19.87 -12.96 -8.74
CA GLN A 146 -21.19 -12.90 -9.35
C GLN A 146 -21.68 -11.46 -9.49
N PHE A 147 -21.43 -10.61 -8.50
CA PHE A 147 -21.75 -9.19 -8.60
C PHE A 147 -21.02 -8.52 -9.77
N ALA A 148 -19.73 -8.79 -9.95
CA ALA A 148 -18.96 -8.22 -11.06
C ALA A 148 -19.46 -8.70 -12.43
N ILE A 149 -19.84 -9.98 -12.55
CA ILE A 149 -20.40 -10.54 -13.79
C ILE A 149 -21.73 -9.88 -14.14
N ASN A 150 -22.61 -9.74 -13.16
CA ASN A 150 -23.99 -9.25 -13.34
C ASN A 150 -24.09 -7.72 -13.34
N TYR A 151 -23.00 -7.00 -13.07
CA TYR A 151 -23.01 -5.53 -13.08
C TYR A 151 -23.22 -5.00 -14.50
N ASP A 152 -24.26 -4.19 -14.70
CA ASP A 152 -24.65 -3.71 -16.03
C ASP A 152 -25.04 -2.21 -16.11
N TYR A 153 -24.69 -1.41 -15.11
CA TYR A 153 -25.05 -0.01 -15.09
C TYR A 153 -24.11 0.89 -15.89
N ASP A 154 -22.81 0.59 -15.87
CA ASP A 154 -21.79 1.43 -16.50
C ASP A 154 -20.62 0.56 -17.00
N LEU A 155 -20.18 0.78 -18.23
CA LEU A 155 -19.15 -0.04 -18.86
C LEU A 155 -17.77 0.10 -18.20
N GLN A 156 -17.40 1.29 -17.73
CA GLN A 156 -16.15 1.51 -17.02
C GLN A 156 -16.14 0.76 -15.67
N ASN A 157 -17.21 0.90 -14.91
CA ASN A 157 -17.36 0.24 -13.62
C ASN A 157 -17.42 -1.28 -13.77
N LYS A 158 -18.12 -1.76 -14.80
CA LYS A 158 -18.14 -3.19 -15.17
C LYS A 158 -16.74 -3.71 -15.46
N LEU A 159 -15.98 -2.98 -16.26
CA LEU A 159 -14.60 -3.36 -16.60
C LEU A 159 -13.70 -3.34 -15.35
N ILE A 160 -13.79 -2.31 -14.50
CA ILE A 160 -13.01 -2.23 -13.24
C ILE A 160 -13.32 -3.42 -12.33
N LEU A 161 -14.59 -3.71 -12.10
CA LEU A 161 -15.01 -4.85 -11.27
C LEU A 161 -14.51 -6.18 -11.82
N ASN A 162 -14.62 -6.37 -13.13
CA ASN A 162 -14.21 -7.63 -13.76
C ASN A 162 -12.67 -7.78 -13.81
N LEU A 163 -11.91 -6.70 -14.00
CA LEU A 163 -10.45 -6.73 -13.88
C LEU A 163 -9.99 -7.15 -12.48
N LEU A 164 -10.71 -6.74 -11.45
CA LEU A 164 -10.39 -7.03 -10.06
C LEU A 164 -10.92 -8.39 -9.59
N LEU A 165 -12.11 -8.78 -10.03
CA LEU A 165 -12.83 -9.91 -9.45
C LEU A 165 -12.97 -11.11 -10.40
N ASN A 166 -12.78 -10.90 -11.72
CA ASN A 166 -13.00 -11.92 -12.74
C ASN A 166 -11.81 -12.17 -13.68
N ASN A 167 -10.67 -11.52 -13.41
CA ASN A 167 -9.45 -11.81 -14.16
C ASN A 167 -8.73 -13.00 -13.52
N TYR A 168 -8.79 -14.17 -14.17
CA TYR A 168 -8.16 -15.39 -13.69
C TYR A 168 -7.50 -16.18 -14.79
N ILE A 169 -6.55 -17.01 -14.41
CA ILE A 169 -6.00 -18.11 -15.21
C ILE A 169 -6.47 -19.44 -14.63
N THR A 170 -6.61 -20.46 -15.44
CA THR A 170 -6.93 -21.82 -14.98
C THR A 170 -5.69 -22.70 -15.12
N VAL A 171 -5.29 -23.35 -14.04
CA VAL A 171 -4.21 -24.34 -14.01
C VAL A 171 -4.73 -25.54 -13.22
N ASP A 172 -4.66 -26.73 -13.79
CA ASP A 172 -5.16 -27.96 -13.18
C ASP A 172 -6.61 -27.82 -12.65
N ASP A 173 -7.50 -27.26 -13.48
CA ASP A 173 -8.91 -26.96 -13.18
C ASP A 173 -9.14 -25.96 -12.03
N ILE A 174 -8.09 -25.36 -11.48
CA ILE A 174 -8.16 -24.35 -10.44
C ILE A 174 -8.06 -22.95 -11.05
N LYS A 175 -8.99 -22.06 -10.66
CA LYS A 175 -8.97 -20.65 -11.07
C LYS A 175 -8.08 -19.85 -10.13
N TYR A 176 -7.05 -19.21 -10.67
CA TYR A 176 -6.14 -18.30 -9.98
C TYR A 176 -6.41 -16.86 -10.43
N TYR A 177 -7.00 -16.08 -9.53
CA TYR A 177 -7.36 -14.68 -9.82
C TYR A 177 -6.15 -13.76 -9.70
N VAL A 178 -6.04 -12.81 -10.61
CA VAL A 178 -4.99 -11.79 -10.64
C VAL A 178 -5.48 -10.57 -9.86
N LEU A 179 -4.91 -10.33 -8.69
CA LEU A 179 -5.32 -9.28 -7.78
C LEU A 179 -4.16 -8.32 -7.49
N LEU A 180 -4.02 -7.33 -8.37
CA LEU A 180 -3.03 -6.28 -8.23
C LEU A 180 -3.49 -5.19 -7.24
N ARG A 181 -2.63 -4.22 -6.96
CA ARG A 181 -3.01 -3.05 -6.15
C ARG A 181 -3.78 -2.04 -6.99
N VAL A 182 -4.55 -1.20 -6.32
CA VAL A 182 -5.28 -0.10 -6.99
C VAL A 182 -4.34 0.78 -7.81
N THR A 183 -3.12 1.05 -7.31
CA THR A 183 -2.12 1.84 -8.04
C THR A 183 -1.75 1.25 -9.39
N GLU A 184 -1.65 -0.07 -9.46
CA GLU A 184 -1.29 -0.76 -10.70
C GLU A 184 -2.43 -0.71 -11.71
N TYR A 185 -3.68 -0.88 -11.28
CA TYR A 185 -4.85 -0.75 -12.15
C TYR A 185 -5.12 0.69 -12.61
N ALA A 186 -4.99 1.66 -11.71
CA ALA A 186 -5.24 3.07 -12.02
C ALA A 186 -4.21 3.66 -13.01
N THR A 187 -3.05 3.03 -13.16
CA THR A 187 -1.97 3.48 -14.06
C THR A 187 -1.83 2.61 -15.31
N LEU A 188 -2.84 1.79 -15.63
CA LEU A 188 -2.81 0.96 -16.83
C LEU A 188 -3.00 1.78 -18.10
N HIS A 189 -2.10 1.61 -19.04
CA HIS A 189 -2.20 2.10 -20.40
C HIS A 189 -2.53 0.96 -21.38
N ILE A 190 -2.94 1.30 -22.57
CA ILE A 190 -3.26 0.33 -23.63
C ILE A 190 -2.05 0.15 -24.54
N TRP A 191 -1.70 -1.10 -24.83
CA TRP A 191 -0.68 -1.46 -25.80
C TRP A 191 -1.21 -2.46 -26.83
N THR A 192 -1.35 -1.99 -28.07
CA THR A 192 -1.94 -2.77 -29.18
C THR A 192 -0.92 -3.36 -30.13
N HIS A 193 0.35 -2.96 -30.05
CA HIS A 193 1.40 -3.43 -30.96
C HIS A 193 1.85 -4.86 -30.63
N LYS A 194 2.34 -5.58 -31.68
CA LYS A 194 2.96 -6.90 -31.51
C LYS A 194 4.25 -6.86 -30.71
N LYS A 195 5.03 -5.78 -30.86
CA LYS A 195 6.27 -5.60 -30.12
C LYS A 195 5.98 -5.35 -28.63
N LYS A 196 6.90 -5.79 -27.79
CA LYS A 196 6.85 -5.59 -26.35
C LYS A 196 6.68 -4.11 -25.99
N PRO A 197 5.88 -3.76 -24.96
CA PRO A 197 5.81 -2.39 -24.45
C PRO A 197 7.18 -1.81 -24.09
N PRO A 198 7.38 -0.50 -24.26
CA PRO A 198 8.64 0.15 -23.93
C PRO A 198 8.96 0.05 -22.43
N SER A 199 10.24 0.05 -22.07
CA SER A 199 10.69 0.08 -20.67
C SER A 199 10.70 1.52 -20.15
N ASN A 200 9.55 2.01 -19.69
CA ASN A 200 9.32 3.40 -19.30
C ASN A 200 8.61 3.59 -17.96
N LYS A 201 8.55 2.52 -17.14
CA LYS A 201 7.83 2.48 -15.84
C LYS A 201 6.31 2.69 -15.94
N ILE A 202 5.71 2.53 -17.11
CA ILE A 202 4.26 2.55 -17.31
C ILE A 202 3.73 1.11 -17.28
N ASN A 203 2.57 0.90 -16.68
CA ASN A 203 1.88 -0.39 -16.67
C ASN A 203 0.98 -0.50 -17.90
N TYR A 204 0.96 -1.66 -18.56
CA TYR A 204 0.20 -1.85 -19.78
C TYR A 204 -0.75 -3.04 -19.73
N ILE A 205 -1.91 -2.90 -20.38
CA ILE A 205 -2.64 -4.03 -20.94
C ILE A 205 -2.10 -4.25 -22.36
N TRP A 206 -1.35 -5.34 -22.53
CA TRP A 206 -0.80 -5.73 -23.82
C TRP A 206 -1.78 -6.66 -24.55
N LEU A 207 -2.66 -6.06 -25.34
CA LEU A 207 -3.78 -6.78 -25.97
C LEU A 207 -3.35 -7.89 -26.92
N HIS A 208 -2.24 -7.70 -27.64
CA HIS A 208 -1.74 -8.71 -28.59
C HIS A 208 -1.32 -10.00 -27.88
N GLN A 209 -0.80 -9.91 -26.68
CA GLN A 209 -0.33 -11.06 -25.90
C GLN A 209 -1.32 -11.50 -24.80
N ASN A 210 -2.45 -10.84 -24.66
CA ASN A 210 -3.41 -11.07 -23.57
C ASN A 210 -2.76 -10.98 -22.19
N GLN A 211 -2.00 -9.91 -21.92
CA GLN A 211 -1.19 -9.79 -20.71
C GLN A 211 -1.35 -8.42 -20.03
N LEU A 212 -1.26 -8.42 -18.71
CA LEU A 212 -0.91 -7.25 -17.91
C LEU A 212 0.61 -7.21 -17.79
N TYR A 213 1.21 -6.15 -18.29
CA TYR A 213 2.65 -5.90 -18.24
C TYR A 213 2.94 -4.81 -17.22
N ILE A 214 3.32 -5.22 -16.01
CA ILE A 214 3.47 -4.33 -14.86
C ILE A 214 4.94 -3.97 -14.68
N GLN A 215 5.29 -2.72 -14.93
CA GLN A 215 6.64 -2.16 -14.80
C GLN A 215 6.78 -1.25 -13.58
N HIS A 216 5.68 -0.71 -13.08
CA HIS A 216 5.67 0.17 -11.93
C HIS A 216 4.74 -0.39 -10.85
N SER A 217 5.34 -0.97 -9.84
CA SER A 217 4.65 -1.44 -8.64
C SER A 217 5.57 -1.34 -7.43
N LYS A 218 5.04 -1.57 -6.24
CA LYS A 218 5.85 -1.64 -5.01
C LYS A 218 6.91 -2.75 -5.04
N THR A 219 6.75 -3.72 -5.93
CA THR A 219 7.55 -4.95 -6.00
C THR A 219 8.24 -5.13 -7.35
N THR A 220 8.30 -4.08 -8.21
CA THR A 220 9.08 -4.06 -9.44
C THR A 220 10.23 -3.06 -9.33
N GLY A 221 11.40 -3.50 -9.78
CA GLY A 221 12.63 -2.69 -9.74
C GLY A 221 13.14 -2.41 -8.32
N GLY A 222 14.41 -2.12 -8.23
CA GLY A 222 15.06 -1.80 -6.96
C GLY A 222 15.52 -3.04 -6.17
N ILE A 223 15.96 -2.79 -4.95
CA ILE A 223 16.50 -3.83 -4.06
C ILE A 223 15.57 -3.97 -2.86
N ARG A 224 15.17 -5.20 -2.56
CA ARG A 224 14.44 -5.55 -1.35
C ARG A 224 15.36 -6.23 -0.36
N HIS A 225 15.26 -5.85 0.91
CA HIS A 225 15.95 -6.55 1.99
C HIS A 225 15.02 -7.63 2.58
N VAL A 226 15.52 -8.87 2.59
CA VAL A 226 14.88 -10.01 3.25
C VAL A 226 15.84 -10.48 4.34
N GLY A 227 15.60 -10.06 5.57
CA GLY A 227 16.60 -10.15 6.65
C GLY A 227 17.86 -9.36 6.28
N ASN A 228 19.02 -10.00 6.30
CA ASN A 228 20.30 -9.41 5.90
C ASN A 228 20.63 -9.56 4.40
N THR A 229 19.76 -10.20 3.63
CA THR A 229 20.01 -10.46 2.21
C THR A 229 19.37 -9.38 1.34
N LYS A 230 20.15 -8.85 0.39
CA LYS A 230 19.65 -7.96 -0.67
C LYS A 230 19.13 -8.82 -1.82
N VAL A 231 17.86 -8.63 -2.18
CA VAL A 231 17.22 -9.34 -3.31
C VAL A 231 16.80 -8.31 -4.34
N GLU A 232 17.33 -8.43 -5.55
CA GLU A 232 16.88 -7.61 -6.68
C GLU A 232 15.45 -7.98 -7.05
N GLN A 233 14.62 -6.96 -7.23
CA GLN A 233 13.26 -7.14 -7.70
C GLN A 233 13.24 -7.16 -9.24
N PRO A 234 12.39 -7.98 -9.87
CA PRO A 234 12.28 -8.00 -11.33
C PRO A 234 11.88 -6.61 -11.84
N SER A 235 12.43 -6.21 -12.98
CA SER A 235 12.11 -4.93 -13.63
C SER A 235 10.66 -4.84 -14.10
N ASN A 236 10.01 -5.98 -14.28
CA ASN A 236 8.61 -6.09 -14.68
C ASN A 236 8.01 -7.41 -14.20
N LYS A 237 6.67 -7.46 -14.17
CA LYS A 237 5.88 -8.67 -13.93
C LYS A 237 4.85 -8.80 -15.03
N ILE A 238 4.54 -10.04 -15.39
CA ILE A 238 3.60 -10.36 -16.45
C ILE A 238 2.51 -11.25 -15.86
N TYR A 239 1.25 -10.87 -16.08
CA TYR A 239 0.10 -11.65 -15.68
C TYR A 239 -0.80 -11.85 -16.92
N ALA A 240 -1.38 -13.03 -17.06
CA ALA A 240 -2.36 -13.25 -18.11
C ALA A 240 -3.66 -12.47 -17.85
N ILE A 241 -4.36 -12.10 -18.92
CA ILE A 241 -5.76 -11.68 -18.86
C ILE A 241 -6.63 -12.73 -19.54
N SER A 242 -7.80 -12.99 -18.98
CA SER A 242 -8.78 -13.88 -19.57
C SER A 242 -9.33 -13.30 -20.87
N GLU A 243 -9.80 -14.17 -21.78
CA GLU A 243 -10.38 -13.72 -23.05
C GLU A 243 -11.62 -12.82 -22.82
N ASN A 244 -12.40 -13.10 -21.78
CA ASN A 244 -13.52 -12.24 -21.40
C ASN A 244 -13.06 -10.82 -21.06
N ILE A 245 -12.02 -10.67 -20.23
CA ILE A 245 -11.44 -9.36 -19.90
C ILE A 245 -10.91 -8.65 -21.15
N LYS A 246 -10.21 -9.35 -22.03
CA LYS A 246 -9.72 -8.79 -23.29
C LYS A 246 -10.87 -8.24 -24.15
N ASN A 247 -11.97 -8.99 -24.26
CA ASN A 247 -13.13 -8.58 -25.03
C ASN A 247 -13.79 -7.32 -24.42
N MET A 248 -13.90 -7.26 -23.09
CA MET A 248 -14.42 -6.09 -22.37
C MET A 248 -13.51 -4.86 -22.58
N VAL A 249 -12.19 -5.02 -22.43
CA VAL A 249 -11.20 -3.97 -22.69
C VAL A 249 -11.30 -3.46 -24.12
N THR A 250 -11.37 -4.36 -25.09
CA THR A 250 -11.48 -4.02 -26.51
C THR A 250 -12.77 -3.22 -26.81
N THR A 251 -13.88 -3.62 -26.20
CA THR A 251 -15.16 -2.91 -26.31
C THR A 251 -15.07 -1.52 -25.70
N PHE A 252 -14.47 -1.42 -24.50
CA PHE A 252 -14.28 -0.15 -23.79
C PHE A 252 -13.41 0.83 -24.57
N ILE A 253 -12.27 0.35 -25.12
CA ILE A 253 -11.37 1.13 -25.98
C ILE A 253 -12.09 1.70 -27.20
N LYS A 254 -12.84 0.85 -27.92
CA LYS A 254 -13.60 1.26 -29.11
C LYS A 254 -14.63 2.33 -28.76
N LYS A 255 -15.41 2.12 -27.70
CA LYS A 255 -16.45 3.06 -27.27
C LYS A 255 -15.90 4.43 -26.86
N ASN A 256 -14.78 4.43 -26.14
CA ASN A 256 -14.14 5.65 -25.62
C ASN A 256 -13.05 6.22 -26.54
N LYS A 257 -12.79 5.59 -27.71
CA LYS A 257 -11.79 6.02 -28.70
C LYS A 257 -10.37 6.14 -28.12
N ILE A 258 -10.03 5.28 -27.15
CA ILE A 258 -8.71 5.26 -26.50
C ILE A 258 -7.66 4.80 -27.51
N LYS A 259 -6.59 5.56 -27.67
CA LYS A 259 -5.51 5.23 -28.58
C LYS A 259 -4.43 4.38 -27.92
N ASN A 260 -3.53 3.86 -28.76
CA ASN A 260 -2.35 3.17 -28.24
C ASN A 260 -1.51 4.09 -27.35
N ASP A 261 -1.00 3.55 -26.25
CA ASP A 261 -0.21 4.24 -25.22
C ASP A 261 -0.98 5.30 -24.40
N GLU A 262 -2.30 5.36 -24.51
CA GLU A 262 -3.15 6.19 -23.65
C GLU A 262 -3.60 5.43 -22.39
N PRO A 263 -3.87 6.14 -21.28
CA PRO A 263 -4.45 5.54 -20.08
C PRO A 263 -5.77 4.82 -20.36
N LEU A 264 -5.93 3.63 -19.78
CA LEU A 264 -7.20 2.89 -19.88
C LEU A 264 -8.33 3.60 -19.15
N PHE A 265 -8.02 4.20 -18.00
CA PHE A 265 -8.97 4.94 -17.18
C PHE A 265 -8.47 6.37 -16.95
N ASP A 266 -9.35 7.35 -17.09
CA ASP A 266 -9.07 8.74 -16.69
C ASP A 266 -9.32 8.93 -15.18
N LEU A 267 -8.58 8.17 -14.38
CA LEU A 267 -8.71 8.15 -12.92
C LEU A 267 -7.33 8.09 -12.27
N ASN A 268 -7.06 9.00 -11.36
CA ASN A 268 -5.90 8.83 -10.50
C ASN A 268 -6.15 7.76 -9.42
N THR A 269 -5.09 7.32 -8.73
CA THR A 269 -5.16 6.25 -7.72
C THR A 269 -6.19 6.53 -6.61
N ALA A 270 -6.34 7.78 -6.18
CA ALA A 270 -7.29 8.14 -5.13
C ALA A 270 -8.74 8.05 -5.63
N GLN A 271 -9.00 8.55 -6.84
CA GLN A 271 -10.31 8.45 -7.49
C GLN A 271 -10.69 6.99 -7.75
N PHE A 272 -9.76 6.18 -8.27
CA PHE A 272 -9.97 4.75 -8.48
C PHE A 272 -10.29 4.03 -7.16
N SER A 273 -9.54 4.32 -6.10
CA SER A 273 -9.78 3.75 -4.77
C SER A 273 -11.15 4.13 -4.20
N SER A 274 -11.54 5.41 -4.34
CA SER A 274 -12.85 5.91 -3.90
C SER A 274 -13.99 5.27 -4.69
N LEU A 275 -13.84 5.17 -6.02
CA LEU A 275 -14.80 4.52 -6.89
C LEU A 275 -14.99 3.04 -6.50
N LEU A 276 -13.89 2.30 -6.31
CA LEU A 276 -13.95 0.90 -5.90
C LEU A 276 -14.68 0.72 -4.55
N LYS A 277 -14.40 1.57 -3.56
CA LYS A 277 -15.12 1.56 -2.28
C LYS A 277 -16.61 1.77 -2.46
N ASN A 278 -17.00 2.72 -3.31
CA ASN A 278 -18.42 3.02 -3.58
C ASN A 278 -19.11 1.84 -4.29
N LEU A 279 -18.47 1.22 -5.28
CA LEU A 279 -19.01 0.07 -6.02
C LEU A 279 -19.23 -1.14 -5.11
N LEU A 280 -18.34 -1.35 -4.14
CA LEU A 280 -18.40 -2.50 -3.24
C LEU A 280 -19.03 -2.21 -1.88
N LYS A 281 -19.60 -1.01 -1.68
CA LYS A 281 -20.16 -0.55 -0.39
C LYS A 281 -21.21 -1.50 0.19
N GLN A 282 -21.99 -2.16 -0.64
CA GLN A 282 -23.01 -3.13 -0.19
C GLN A 282 -22.41 -4.36 0.51
N PHE A 283 -21.14 -4.67 0.28
CA PHE A 283 -20.42 -5.81 0.88
C PHE A 283 -19.62 -5.42 2.13
N GLY A 284 -19.48 -4.12 2.41
CA GLY A 284 -18.79 -3.61 3.59
C GLY A 284 -18.36 -2.15 3.44
N ASN A 285 -18.29 -1.45 4.55
CA ASN A 285 -17.99 -0.01 4.54
C ASN A 285 -16.56 0.34 4.10
N ASN A 286 -15.64 -0.61 4.16
CA ASN A 286 -14.22 -0.38 3.88
C ASN A 286 -13.65 -1.35 2.84
N MET A 287 -14.48 -1.80 1.90
CA MET A 287 -14.06 -2.69 0.83
C MET A 287 -13.05 -1.99 -0.10
N ASN A 288 -11.85 -2.51 -0.16
CA ASN A 288 -10.75 -2.02 -0.99
C ASN A 288 -9.94 -3.19 -1.55
N SER A 289 -8.95 -2.92 -2.40
CA SER A 289 -8.15 -3.99 -3.00
C SER A 289 -7.38 -4.86 -2.01
N THR A 290 -7.02 -4.33 -0.85
CA THR A 290 -6.39 -5.11 0.22
C THR A 290 -7.40 -6.07 0.86
N MET A 291 -8.62 -5.59 1.11
CA MET A 291 -9.71 -6.43 1.64
C MET A 291 -10.09 -7.53 0.64
N LEU A 292 -10.20 -7.20 -0.65
CA LEU A 292 -10.45 -8.20 -1.71
C LEU A 292 -9.39 -9.31 -1.71
N ARG A 293 -8.10 -8.95 -1.55
CA ARG A 293 -7.04 -9.96 -1.44
C ARG A 293 -7.24 -10.86 -0.23
N LYS A 294 -7.56 -10.29 0.93
CA LYS A 294 -7.81 -11.06 2.16
C LYS A 294 -8.99 -12.02 1.98
N ILE A 295 -10.10 -11.57 1.41
CA ILE A 295 -11.27 -12.41 1.13
C ILE A 295 -10.89 -13.55 0.18
N TYR A 296 -10.15 -13.24 -0.90
CA TYR A 296 -9.72 -14.23 -1.86
C TYR A 296 -8.76 -15.26 -1.26
N GLU A 297 -7.77 -14.84 -0.48
CA GLU A 297 -6.80 -15.72 0.15
C GLU A 297 -7.43 -16.60 1.22
N ASN A 298 -8.34 -16.06 2.03
CA ASN A 298 -9.10 -16.86 3.01
C ASN A 298 -9.94 -17.97 2.37
N ARG A 299 -10.55 -17.71 1.21
CA ARG A 299 -11.26 -18.74 0.44
C ARG A 299 -10.35 -19.91 0.05
N LYS A 300 -9.08 -19.64 -0.24
CA LYS A 300 -8.14 -20.61 -0.81
C LYS A 300 -7.31 -21.38 0.20
N ILE A 301 -7.40 -21.03 1.47
CA ILE A 301 -6.78 -21.82 2.55
C ILE A 301 -7.74 -22.95 2.98
N ASP A 302 -8.32 -23.56 2.01
CA ASP A 302 -8.67 -24.96 2.12
C ASP A 302 -7.35 -25.73 2.07
N HIS A 303 -7.03 -26.45 3.14
CA HIS A 303 -5.72 -27.09 3.39
C HIS A 303 -5.30 -28.15 2.36
N SER A 304 -5.97 -28.19 1.22
CA SER A 304 -5.78 -29.13 0.11
C SER A 304 -4.79 -28.67 -0.96
N LEU A 305 -4.36 -27.39 -0.98
CA LEU A 305 -3.44 -26.89 -1.99
C LEU A 305 -2.01 -27.39 -1.72
N ASN A 306 -1.38 -27.99 -2.73
CA ASN A 306 0.04 -28.35 -2.66
C ASN A 306 0.95 -27.10 -2.79
N ALA A 307 2.25 -27.28 -2.54
CA ALA A 307 3.22 -26.18 -2.51
C ALA A 307 3.28 -25.39 -3.85
N ASN A 308 3.14 -26.06 -5.00
CA ASN A 308 3.16 -25.40 -6.31
C ASN A 308 1.89 -24.57 -6.53
N GLN A 309 0.74 -25.09 -6.13
CA GLN A 309 -0.54 -24.38 -6.20
C GLN A 309 -0.53 -23.14 -5.29
N MET A 310 0.03 -23.25 -4.08
CA MET A 310 0.23 -22.12 -3.17
C MET A 310 1.21 -21.09 -3.76
N TYR A 311 2.26 -21.52 -4.45
CA TYR A 311 3.19 -20.62 -5.13
C TYR A 311 2.48 -19.81 -6.24
N GLU A 312 1.72 -20.48 -7.13
CA GLU A 312 0.98 -19.78 -8.21
C GLU A 312 -0.10 -18.85 -7.64
N LEU A 313 -0.78 -19.24 -6.57
CA LEU A 313 -1.73 -18.36 -5.89
C LEU A 313 -1.06 -17.06 -5.45
N ASN A 314 0.03 -17.16 -4.70
CA ASN A 314 0.72 -15.99 -4.13
C ASN A 314 1.38 -15.11 -5.20
N LYS A 315 1.87 -15.70 -6.28
CA LYS A 315 2.42 -14.99 -7.44
C LYS A 315 1.35 -14.09 -8.09
N ASN A 316 0.14 -14.57 -8.26
CA ASN A 316 -0.95 -13.85 -8.90
C ASN A 316 -1.55 -12.72 -8.03
N VAL A 317 -1.42 -12.80 -6.72
CA VAL A 317 -1.80 -11.71 -5.80
C VAL A 317 -0.63 -10.81 -5.38
N ASP A 318 0.54 -11.01 -5.99
CA ASP A 318 1.76 -10.22 -5.75
C ASP A 318 2.26 -10.28 -4.29
N HIS A 319 2.16 -11.45 -3.67
CA HIS A 319 2.65 -11.70 -2.31
C HIS A 319 3.70 -12.83 -2.26
N SER A 320 4.53 -12.84 -1.20
CA SER A 320 5.28 -14.02 -0.83
C SER A 320 4.41 -14.95 0.03
N MET A 321 4.70 -16.25 0.01
CA MET A 321 4.01 -17.24 0.86
C MET A 321 4.02 -16.85 2.34
N ALA A 322 5.13 -16.31 2.84
CA ALA A 322 5.22 -15.85 4.23
C ALA A 322 4.27 -14.67 4.54
N ILE A 323 4.13 -13.70 3.60
CA ILE A 323 3.20 -12.58 3.75
C ILE A 323 1.76 -13.08 3.70
N ALA A 324 1.44 -13.97 2.75
CA ALA A 324 0.11 -14.55 2.65
C ALA A 324 -0.27 -15.27 3.95
N ALA A 325 0.58 -16.16 4.45
CA ALA A 325 0.34 -16.90 5.68
C ALA A 325 0.17 -16.00 6.92
N THR A 326 0.92 -14.90 7.00
CA THR A 326 0.95 -14.05 8.21
C THR A 326 -0.15 -13.00 8.23
N PHE A 327 -0.44 -12.37 7.09
CA PHE A 327 -1.28 -11.17 7.07
C PHE A 327 -2.63 -11.35 6.39
N TYR A 328 -2.77 -12.34 5.55
CA TYR A 328 -3.97 -12.53 4.73
C TYR A 328 -4.77 -13.78 5.10
N SER A 329 -4.10 -14.81 5.59
CA SER A 329 -4.75 -16.03 6.06
C SER A 329 -5.29 -15.84 7.47
N LYS A 330 -6.52 -15.41 7.58
CA LYS A 330 -7.18 -15.18 8.86
C LYS A 330 -8.16 -16.30 9.16
N LYS A 331 -8.10 -16.83 10.40
CA LYS A 331 -9.09 -17.78 10.91
C LYS A 331 -10.29 -17.03 11.46
N ASP A 332 -11.43 -17.63 11.33
CA ASP A 332 -12.65 -17.21 12.00
C ASP A 332 -12.56 -17.40 13.50
#